data_a582d3eaf4b233b15b6a4a0692229c25
#
_entry.id   a582d3eaf4b233b15b6a4a0692229c25
#
_cell.length_a   1.000
_cell.length_b   1.000
_cell.length_c   1.000
_cell.angle_alpha   90.00
_cell.angle_beta   90.00
_cell.angle_gamma   90.00
#
_symmetry.space_group_name_H-M   'P 1'
#
loop_
_entity.id
_entity.type
_entity.pdbx_description
1 polymer ?
#
loop_
_entity_poly.entity_id
_entity_poly.type
_entity_poly.pdbx_seq_one_letter_code
_entity_poly.pdbx_strand_id
1 'polypeptide(L)'
;MVLWICIPSIKHPTTSQKQKKSQTPNFYILGKDFVYESTSKDDMEILFKQLGRLTKIAPAYFVYGNHENKIKFTRNKLNQEIIKNNTTILNDQEVHLNNIILIGRSDYTNKNRKKTKDYNLTSKTYNIVLDHQPQETRENIKNNVDLQLSGHTHNGQMFPLSYSYHLQPDFAGNYGKETFKHCTKIISSGLVGWGFPIRTEGICEYVVVNVTLDN
;
A
#
# COMPACT_ATOMS: atom_id res chain seq x y z
N MET A 1 8.59 -3.86 -3.63
CA MET A 1 7.24 -4.39 -3.99
C MET A 1 6.48 -4.75 -2.73
N VAL A 2 5.30 -4.22 -2.54
CA VAL A 2 4.44 -4.52 -1.38
C VAL A 2 3.07 -5.00 -1.87
N LEU A 3 2.58 -6.11 -1.35
CA LEU A 3 1.24 -6.63 -1.60
C LEU A 3 0.42 -6.58 -0.31
N TRP A 4 -0.73 -5.94 -0.39
CA TRP A 4 -1.73 -5.91 0.67
C TRP A 4 -2.98 -6.67 0.23
N ILE A 5 -3.50 -7.48 1.12
CA ILE A 5 -4.74 -8.23 0.91
C ILE A 5 -5.74 -7.69 1.92
N CYS A 6 -6.81 -7.06 1.45
CA CYS A 6 -7.80 -6.47 2.33
C CYS A 6 -9.07 -7.32 2.37
N ILE A 7 -9.52 -7.64 3.59
CA ILE A 7 -10.71 -8.45 3.87
C ILE A 7 -11.57 -7.69 4.87
N PRO A 8 -12.38 -6.72 4.43
CA PRO A 8 -13.34 -6.09 5.31
C PRO A 8 -14.46 -7.07 5.69
N SER A 9 -14.88 -7.02 6.95
CA SER A 9 -16.01 -7.78 7.47
C SER A 9 -16.88 -6.91 8.36
N ILE A 10 -18.19 -7.18 8.37
CA ILE A 10 -19.13 -6.52 9.27
C ILE A 10 -19.33 -7.43 10.49
N LYS A 11 -19.20 -6.90 11.70
CA LYS A 11 -19.55 -7.65 12.92
C LYS A 11 -21.05 -7.87 12.97
N HIS A 12 -21.48 -9.12 12.91
CA HIS A 12 -22.80 -9.51 13.38
C HIS A 12 -22.73 -9.84 14.89
N PRO A 13 -23.71 -9.40 15.72
CA PRO A 13 -23.64 -9.50 17.17
C PRO A 13 -23.63 -10.94 17.75
N THR A 14 -23.75 -11.96 16.93
CA THR A 14 -23.77 -13.36 17.36
C THR A 14 -23.02 -14.25 16.39
N THR A 15 -21.73 -14.44 16.61
CA THR A 15 -21.09 -15.71 16.26
C THR A 15 -19.75 -15.85 16.96
N SER A 16 -19.63 -16.90 17.77
CA SER A 16 -18.40 -17.32 18.41
C SER A 16 -17.29 -17.54 17.39
N GLN A 17 -16.12 -17.00 17.66
CA GLN A 17 -14.91 -17.17 16.86
C GLN A 17 -14.50 -18.64 16.81
N LYS A 18 -14.79 -19.31 15.72
CA LYS A 18 -14.05 -20.48 15.21
C LYS A 18 -14.32 -20.65 13.73
N GLN A 19 -13.54 -19.96 12.89
CA GLN A 19 -13.22 -20.45 11.55
C GLN A 19 -12.16 -19.57 10.92
N LYS A 20 -10.88 -20.01 10.95
CA LYS A 20 -9.89 -19.65 9.94
C LYS A 20 -10.30 -20.33 8.62
N LYS A 21 -11.34 -19.85 7.97
CA LYS A 21 -11.55 -20.11 6.56
C LYS A 21 -10.60 -19.22 5.78
N SER A 22 -9.94 -19.76 4.78
CA SER A 22 -9.31 -19.01 3.68
C SER A 22 -10.37 -18.04 3.12
N GLN A 23 -10.38 -16.82 3.61
CA GLN A 23 -11.33 -15.83 3.14
C GLN A 23 -10.81 -15.26 1.83
N THR A 24 -11.66 -15.29 0.80
CA THR A 24 -11.38 -14.60 -0.45
C THR A 24 -11.27 -13.10 -0.13
N PRO A 25 -10.20 -12.42 -0.56
CA PRO A 25 -10.06 -10.99 -0.30
C PRO A 25 -11.12 -10.20 -1.04
N ASN A 26 -11.54 -9.07 -0.49
CA ASN A 26 -12.45 -8.15 -1.17
C ASN A 26 -11.70 -7.31 -2.21
N PHE A 27 -10.43 -7.04 -2.00
CA PHE A 27 -9.55 -6.40 -2.97
C PHE A 27 -8.07 -6.61 -2.63
N TYR A 28 -7.24 -6.45 -3.65
CA TYR A 28 -5.79 -6.41 -3.54
C TYR A 28 -5.26 -4.98 -3.69
N ILE A 29 -4.18 -4.70 -2.98
CA ILE A 29 -3.43 -3.47 -3.14
C ILE A 29 -2.03 -3.83 -3.60
N LEU A 30 -1.67 -3.40 -4.78
CA LEU A 30 -0.34 -3.50 -5.33
C LEU A 30 0.40 -2.21 -4.97
N GLY A 31 1.07 -2.25 -3.83
CA GLY A 31 1.76 -1.11 -3.24
C GLY A 31 3.20 -1.04 -3.67
N LYS A 32 3.52 -0.40 -4.80
CA LYS A 32 4.72 0.38 -5.06
C LYS A 32 6.05 -0.36 -5.26
N ASP A 33 6.93 0.26 -6.05
CA ASP A 33 8.27 -0.22 -6.40
C ASP A 33 8.23 -1.62 -7.04
N PHE A 34 7.26 -1.82 -7.96
CA PHE A 34 7.19 -3.03 -8.77
C PHE A 34 8.18 -3.03 -9.92
N VAL A 35 8.53 -1.84 -10.41
CA VAL A 35 9.50 -1.63 -11.48
C VAL A 35 10.56 -0.61 -11.05
N TYR A 36 11.79 -0.85 -11.48
CA TYR A 36 12.98 -0.08 -11.14
C TYR A 36 13.65 0.44 -12.39
N GLU A 37 14.67 1.27 -12.23
CA GLU A 37 15.50 1.81 -13.31
C GLU A 37 16.15 0.71 -14.18
N SER A 38 16.38 -0.46 -13.60
CA SER A 38 16.96 -1.62 -14.29
C SER A 38 15.95 -2.55 -14.93
N THR A 39 14.65 -2.38 -14.63
CA THR A 39 13.60 -3.24 -15.17
C THR A 39 13.48 -3.06 -16.68
N SER A 40 13.56 -4.14 -17.43
CA SER A 40 13.29 -4.12 -18.87
C SER A 40 11.80 -3.99 -19.15
N LYS A 41 11.43 -3.61 -20.38
CA LYS A 41 10.05 -3.57 -20.81
C LYS A 41 9.39 -4.95 -20.76
N ASP A 42 10.12 -5.97 -21.20
CA ASP A 42 9.61 -7.35 -21.26
C ASP A 42 9.37 -7.90 -19.83
N ASP A 43 10.29 -7.64 -18.91
CA ASP A 43 10.12 -8.01 -17.50
C ASP A 43 8.90 -7.32 -16.86
N MET A 44 8.68 -6.06 -17.18
CA MET A 44 7.52 -5.31 -16.74
C MET A 44 6.22 -5.91 -17.29
N GLU A 45 6.17 -6.27 -18.58
CA GLU A 45 5.00 -6.90 -19.20
C GLU A 45 4.71 -8.27 -18.58
N ILE A 46 5.76 -9.09 -18.34
CA ILE A 46 5.63 -10.39 -17.66
C ILE A 46 5.09 -10.19 -16.23
N LEU A 47 5.65 -9.25 -15.49
CA LEU A 47 5.26 -8.95 -14.12
C LEU A 47 3.77 -8.59 -14.02
N PHE A 48 3.30 -7.61 -14.79
CA PHE A 48 1.90 -7.19 -14.72
C PHE A 48 0.93 -8.23 -15.26
N LYS A 49 1.34 -9.04 -16.23
CA LYS A 49 0.56 -10.22 -16.66
C LYS A 49 0.37 -11.22 -15.51
N GLN A 50 1.38 -11.47 -14.68
CA GLN A 50 1.25 -12.35 -13.51
C GLN A 50 0.40 -11.71 -12.42
N LEU A 51 0.61 -10.42 -12.12
CA LEU A 51 -0.19 -9.69 -11.14
C LEU A 51 -1.67 -9.59 -11.55
N GLY A 52 -1.94 -9.45 -12.85
CA GLY A 52 -3.29 -9.45 -13.41
C GLY A 52 -4.08 -10.74 -13.13
N ARG A 53 -3.42 -11.84 -12.75
CA ARG A 53 -4.13 -13.05 -12.31
C ARG A 53 -4.91 -12.85 -11.01
N LEU A 54 -4.47 -11.91 -10.17
CA LEU A 54 -5.16 -11.56 -8.93
C LEU A 54 -6.54 -10.96 -9.22
N THR A 55 -6.69 -10.22 -10.31
CA THR A 55 -7.96 -9.57 -10.70
C THR A 55 -9.06 -10.55 -11.08
N LYS A 56 -8.71 -11.83 -11.32
CA LYS A 56 -9.69 -12.91 -11.50
C LYS A 56 -10.37 -13.34 -10.19
N ILE A 57 -9.80 -12.95 -9.05
CA ILE A 57 -10.26 -13.29 -7.72
C ILE A 57 -10.99 -12.11 -7.09
N ALA A 58 -10.36 -10.92 -7.12
CA ALA A 58 -10.88 -9.69 -6.56
C ALA A 58 -10.28 -8.46 -7.26
N PRO A 59 -10.91 -7.28 -7.22
CA PRO A 59 -10.33 -6.04 -7.75
C PRO A 59 -8.92 -5.79 -7.22
N ALA A 60 -8.04 -5.24 -8.08
CA ALA A 60 -6.68 -4.87 -7.71
C ALA A 60 -6.42 -3.38 -7.98
N TYR A 61 -5.82 -2.73 -7.00
CA TYR A 61 -5.48 -1.30 -7.03
C TYR A 61 -3.98 -1.12 -6.96
N PHE A 62 -3.45 -0.31 -7.85
CA PHE A 62 -2.01 -0.01 -7.95
C PHE A 62 -1.72 1.41 -7.50
N VAL A 63 -0.66 1.60 -6.74
CA VAL A 63 -0.16 2.92 -6.31
C VAL A 63 1.34 3.02 -6.64
N TYR A 64 1.77 4.16 -7.17
CA TYR A 64 3.17 4.38 -7.53
C TYR A 64 4.07 4.56 -6.31
N GLY A 65 5.32 4.06 -6.43
CA GLY A 65 6.42 4.40 -5.56
C GLY A 65 7.38 5.40 -6.21
N ASN A 66 8.50 5.64 -5.56
CA ASN A 66 9.52 6.54 -6.08
C ASN A 66 10.33 5.94 -7.25
N HIS A 67 10.45 4.61 -7.34
CA HIS A 67 11.17 3.95 -8.42
C HIS A 67 10.41 4.00 -9.75
N GLU A 68 9.09 3.94 -9.74
CA GLU A 68 8.29 4.12 -10.96
C GLU A 68 8.46 5.51 -11.60
N ASN A 69 9.04 6.48 -10.90
CA ASN A 69 9.38 7.80 -11.45
C ASN A 69 10.70 7.82 -12.23
N LYS A 70 11.53 6.77 -12.11
CA LYS A 70 12.90 6.71 -12.66
C LYS A 70 13.09 5.62 -13.72
N ILE A 71 12.01 5.00 -14.18
CA ILE A 71 12.05 3.91 -15.17
C ILE A 71 12.56 4.38 -16.53
N LYS A 72 13.19 3.48 -17.30
CA LYS A 72 13.75 3.77 -18.63
C LYS A 72 12.69 3.86 -19.74
N PHE A 73 11.49 3.36 -19.53
CA PHE A 73 10.36 3.47 -20.47
C PHE A 73 9.36 4.50 -20.00
N THR A 74 8.44 4.90 -20.86
CA THR A 74 7.51 5.99 -20.53
C THR A 74 6.48 5.56 -19.47
N ARG A 75 6.04 6.52 -18.66
CA ARG A 75 4.92 6.34 -17.72
C ARG A 75 3.66 5.83 -18.42
N ASN A 76 3.38 6.34 -19.64
CA ASN A 76 2.23 5.89 -20.43
C ASN A 76 2.29 4.39 -20.74
N LYS A 77 3.48 3.87 -21.07
CA LYS A 77 3.64 2.44 -21.34
C LYS A 77 3.39 1.60 -20.11
N LEU A 78 3.90 2.03 -18.95
CA LEU A 78 3.61 1.39 -17.66
C LEU A 78 2.11 1.38 -17.38
N ASN A 79 1.45 2.53 -17.52
CA ASN A 79 0.01 2.67 -17.27
C ASN A 79 -0.82 1.76 -18.18
N GLN A 80 -0.47 1.73 -19.48
CA GLN A 80 -1.14 0.86 -20.43
C GLN A 80 -1.05 -0.61 -20.03
N GLU A 81 0.11 -1.05 -19.58
CA GLU A 81 0.30 -2.45 -19.18
C GLU A 81 -0.43 -2.80 -17.89
N ILE A 82 -0.44 -1.89 -16.89
CA ILE A 82 -1.22 -2.05 -15.65
C ILE A 82 -2.71 -2.19 -15.96
N ILE A 83 -3.26 -1.26 -16.77
CA ILE A 83 -4.68 -1.22 -17.12
C ILE A 83 -5.09 -2.41 -18.00
N LYS A 84 -4.26 -2.80 -18.96
CA LYS A 84 -4.46 -3.98 -19.82
C LYS A 84 -4.62 -5.27 -18.99
N ASN A 85 -3.99 -5.32 -17.82
CA ASN A 85 -4.10 -6.43 -16.88
C ASN A 85 -5.16 -6.21 -15.79
N ASN A 86 -6.17 -5.39 -16.07
CA ASN A 86 -7.36 -5.12 -15.23
C ASN A 86 -7.05 -4.58 -13.83
N THR A 87 -5.92 -3.89 -13.67
CA THR A 87 -5.55 -3.24 -12.41
C THR A 87 -5.88 -1.75 -12.47
N THR A 88 -6.55 -1.23 -11.44
CA THR A 88 -6.88 0.18 -11.34
C THR A 88 -5.73 0.96 -10.74
N ILE A 89 -5.29 2.02 -11.40
CA ILE A 89 -4.24 2.91 -10.90
C ILE A 89 -4.89 3.98 -10.02
N LEU A 90 -4.35 4.17 -8.82
CA LEU A 90 -4.71 5.28 -7.93
C LEU A 90 -3.51 6.20 -7.78
N ASN A 91 -3.61 7.41 -8.30
CA ASN A 91 -2.58 8.44 -8.24
C ASN A 91 -3.22 9.79 -7.90
N ASP A 92 -3.24 10.13 -6.62
CA ASP A 92 -4.04 11.20 -6.03
C ASP A 92 -5.56 11.04 -6.32
N GLN A 93 -6.00 9.79 -6.34
CA GLN A 93 -7.37 9.40 -6.63
C GLN A 93 -7.93 8.55 -5.50
N GLU A 94 -9.26 8.52 -5.44
CA GLU A 94 -10.02 7.71 -4.49
C GLU A 94 -11.00 6.79 -5.22
N VAL A 95 -11.35 5.69 -4.57
CA VAL A 95 -12.40 4.78 -4.98
C VAL A 95 -13.30 4.47 -3.79
N HIS A 96 -14.59 4.46 -4.02
CA HIS A 96 -15.60 4.16 -3.01
C HIS A 96 -16.02 2.69 -3.12
N LEU A 97 -15.81 1.95 -2.05
CA LEU A 97 -16.07 0.50 -1.93
C LEU A 97 -17.05 0.28 -0.78
N ASN A 98 -18.35 0.44 -1.04
CA ASN A 98 -19.39 0.46 0.00
C ASN A 98 -19.05 1.50 1.09
N ASN A 99 -18.85 1.07 2.33
CA ASN A 99 -18.52 1.92 3.47
C ASN A 99 -17.02 2.22 3.61
N ILE A 100 -16.20 1.90 2.60
CA ILE A 100 -14.75 2.14 2.58
C ILE A 100 -14.42 3.15 1.50
N ILE A 101 -13.60 4.14 1.82
CA ILE A 101 -12.93 5.00 0.84
C ILE A 101 -11.46 4.57 0.79
N LEU A 102 -11.01 4.13 -0.38
CA LEU A 102 -9.62 3.77 -0.64
C LEU A 102 -8.95 4.87 -1.44
N ILE A 103 -7.92 5.48 -0.89
CA ILE A 103 -7.18 6.60 -1.48
C ILE A 103 -5.78 6.14 -1.84
N GLY A 104 -5.38 6.31 -3.11
CA GLY A 104 -4.00 6.14 -3.52
C GLY A 104 -3.33 7.49 -3.73
N ARG A 105 -2.30 7.77 -2.93
CA ARG A 105 -1.58 9.03 -3.02
C ARG A 105 -0.40 8.94 -4.00
N SER A 106 -0.14 10.03 -4.68
CA SER A 106 1.08 10.26 -5.44
C SER A 106 2.32 10.13 -4.54
N ASP A 107 3.46 9.81 -5.12
CA ASP A 107 4.72 9.72 -4.38
C ASP A 107 5.03 11.02 -3.61
N TYR A 108 5.62 10.90 -2.43
CA TYR A 108 5.89 12.04 -1.53
C TYR A 108 6.80 13.11 -2.16
N THR A 109 7.65 12.72 -3.11
CA THR A 109 8.52 13.67 -3.84
C THR A 109 7.77 14.54 -4.85
N ASN A 110 6.52 14.20 -5.18
CA ASN A 110 5.68 15.02 -6.03
C ASN A 110 5.15 16.24 -5.25
N LYS A 111 5.70 17.42 -5.54
CA LYS A 111 5.32 18.68 -4.88
C LYS A 111 3.85 19.08 -5.09
N ASN A 112 3.22 18.56 -6.13
CA ASN A 112 1.83 18.84 -6.49
C ASN A 112 0.85 17.76 -5.99
N ARG A 113 1.33 16.82 -5.14
CA ARG A 113 0.46 15.76 -4.64
C ARG A 113 -0.70 16.32 -3.83
N LYS A 114 -1.87 15.74 -4.01
CA LYS A 114 -3.09 16.11 -3.30
C LYS A 114 -2.91 15.89 -1.79
N LYS A 115 -3.29 16.86 -0.97
CA LYS A 115 -3.20 16.74 0.50
C LYS A 115 -4.35 15.91 1.02
N THR A 116 -4.16 15.22 2.16
CA THR A 116 -5.21 14.37 2.76
C THR A 116 -6.49 15.14 3.03
N LYS A 117 -6.39 16.40 3.47
CA LYS A 117 -7.55 17.28 3.72
C LYS A 117 -8.43 17.56 2.49
N ASP A 118 -7.88 17.39 1.28
CA ASP A 118 -8.58 17.74 0.04
C ASP A 118 -9.47 16.58 -0.47
N TYR A 119 -9.51 15.44 0.25
CA TYR A 119 -10.39 14.29 -0.04
C TYR A 119 -11.74 14.34 0.68
N ASN A 120 -11.98 15.34 1.54
CA ASN A 120 -13.24 15.52 2.27
C ASN A 120 -13.73 14.28 3.04
N LEU A 121 -12.81 13.57 3.69
CA LEU A 121 -13.09 12.36 4.43
C LEU A 121 -13.92 12.62 5.68
N THR A 122 -14.86 11.72 5.96
CA THR A 122 -15.75 11.81 7.12
C THR A 122 -15.64 10.56 8.00
N SER A 123 -16.13 10.66 9.23
CA SER A 123 -16.22 9.51 10.15
C SER A 123 -17.35 8.51 9.81
N LYS A 124 -18.11 8.76 8.74
CA LYS A 124 -19.19 7.85 8.29
C LYS A 124 -18.67 6.71 7.43
N THR A 125 -17.45 6.81 6.95
CA THR A 125 -16.79 5.81 6.11
C THR A 125 -15.48 5.36 6.75
N TYR A 126 -15.02 4.16 6.43
CA TYR A 126 -13.70 3.70 6.82
C TYR A 126 -12.69 4.13 5.75
N ASN A 127 -11.78 5.00 6.12
CA ASN A 127 -10.91 5.71 5.18
C ASN A 127 -9.50 5.11 5.20
N ILE A 128 -9.11 4.51 4.08
CA ILE A 128 -7.82 3.85 3.89
C ILE A 128 -6.95 4.71 2.98
N VAL A 129 -5.79 5.12 3.45
CA VAL A 129 -4.77 5.82 2.66
C VAL A 129 -3.62 4.90 2.33
N LEU A 130 -3.32 4.80 1.03
CA LEU A 130 -2.15 4.13 0.47
C LEU A 130 -1.09 5.20 0.19
N ASP A 131 -0.03 5.20 0.98
CA ASP A 131 1.07 6.14 0.82
C ASP A 131 2.40 5.40 0.81
N HIS A 132 3.22 5.58 -0.23
CA HIS A 132 4.48 4.85 -0.36
C HIS A 132 5.39 5.08 0.84
N GLN A 133 5.71 6.32 1.10
CA GLN A 133 6.47 6.68 2.29
C GLN A 133 5.53 6.75 3.49
N PRO A 134 5.95 6.28 4.69
CA PRO A 134 5.12 6.27 5.90
C PRO A 134 5.04 7.66 6.57
N GLN A 135 4.88 8.71 5.75
CA GLN A 135 4.87 10.11 6.16
C GLN A 135 3.46 10.60 6.49
N GLU A 136 3.38 11.82 7.02
CA GLU A 136 2.13 12.58 7.23
C GLU A 136 1.08 11.89 8.11
N THR A 137 1.47 10.97 8.99
CA THR A 137 0.53 10.28 9.90
C THR A 137 -0.29 11.27 10.76
N ARG A 138 0.32 12.37 11.22
CA ARG A 138 -0.40 13.41 12.01
C ARG A 138 -1.49 14.09 11.19
N GLU A 139 -1.21 14.35 9.92
CA GLU A 139 -2.17 14.96 9.00
C GLU A 139 -3.30 13.98 8.65
N ASN A 140 -2.98 12.71 8.46
CA ASN A 140 -3.95 11.65 8.25
C ASN A 140 -4.93 11.52 9.43
N ILE A 141 -4.42 11.55 10.67
CA ILE A 141 -5.25 11.54 11.89
C ILE A 141 -6.23 12.72 11.91
N LYS A 142 -5.76 13.93 11.58
CA LYS A 142 -6.62 15.15 11.58
C LYS A 142 -7.73 15.10 10.53
N ASN A 143 -7.55 14.32 9.48
CA ASN A 143 -8.46 14.26 8.33
C ASN A 143 -9.22 12.91 8.25
N ASN A 144 -9.56 12.30 9.38
CA ASN A 144 -10.40 11.11 9.49
C ASN A 144 -9.87 9.89 8.71
N VAL A 145 -8.56 9.71 8.61
CA VAL A 145 -7.98 8.47 8.08
C VAL A 145 -7.95 7.43 9.20
N ASP A 146 -8.54 6.26 8.93
CA ASP A 146 -8.59 5.14 9.88
C ASP A 146 -7.41 4.19 9.70
N LEU A 147 -6.93 4.03 8.45
CA LEU A 147 -5.84 3.13 8.12
C LEU A 147 -4.88 3.75 7.11
N GLN A 148 -3.60 3.82 7.47
CA GLN A 148 -2.50 4.17 6.57
C GLN A 148 -1.69 2.91 6.27
N LEU A 149 -1.54 2.57 4.97
CA LEU A 149 -0.72 1.47 4.49
C LEU A 149 0.49 2.02 3.75
N SER A 150 1.68 1.65 4.20
CA SER A 150 2.96 2.16 3.68
C SER A 150 3.99 1.04 3.51
N GLY A 151 5.08 1.36 2.81
CA GLY A 151 6.24 0.51 2.63
C GLY A 151 7.51 1.34 2.58
N HIS A 152 8.31 1.25 1.49
CA HIS A 152 9.49 2.06 1.20
C HIS A 152 10.74 1.72 2.03
N THR A 153 10.60 1.53 3.31
CA THR A 153 11.72 1.38 4.25
C THR A 153 12.39 0.00 4.19
N HIS A 154 11.70 -1.00 3.62
CA HIS A 154 12.14 -2.40 3.56
C HIS A 154 12.58 -2.98 4.92
N ASN A 155 12.14 -2.35 6.04
CA ASN A 155 12.64 -2.64 7.38
C ASN A 155 14.19 -2.58 7.47
N GLY A 156 14.80 -1.57 6.80
CA GLY A 156 16.26 -1.44 6.72
C GLY A 156 16.92 -2.39 5.74
N GLN A 157 16.36 -3.56 5.46
CA GLN A 157 16.84 -4.63 4.58
C GLN A 157 18.20 -5.22 5.00
N MET A 158 19.19 -4.40 5.34
CA MET A 158 20.54 -4.82 5.72
C MET A 158 20.96 -4.18 7.05
N PHE A 159 21.50 -4.99 7.95
CA PHE A 159 22.09 -4.50 9.20
C PHE A 159 23.30 -3.61 8.91
N PRO A 160 23.45 -2.42 9.57
CA PRO A 160 22.57 -1.86 10.61
C PRO A 160 21.62 -0.76 10.11
N LEU A 161 21.18 -0.80 8.85
CA LEU A 161 20.42 0.29 8.23
C LEU A 161 19.08 0.59 8.92
N SER A 162 18.44 -0.40 9.53
CA SER A 162 17.21 -0.17 10.29
C SER A 162 17.40 0.85 11.41
N TYR A 163 18.57 0.86 12.05
CA TYR A 163 18.90 1.82 13.12
C TYR A 163 19.05 3.25 12.60
N SER A 164 19.48 3.44 11.36
CA SER A 164 19.65 4.78 10.79
C SER A 164 18.32 5.54 10.67
N TYR A 165 17.21 4.83 10.50
CA TYR A 165 15.88 5.44 10.44
C TYR A 165 15.48 6.09 11.78
N HIS A 166 15.88 5.50 12.92
CA HIS A 166 15.59 6.05 14.24
C HIS A 166 16.33 7.37 14.53
N LEU A 167 17.36 7.67 13.77
CA LEU A 167 18.16 8.90 13.89
C LEU A 167 17.59 10.07 13.07
N GLN A 168 16.56 9.84 12.27
CA GLN A 168 15.96 10.88 11.44
C GLN A 168 14.96 11.72 12.26
N PRO A 169 15.02 13.08 12.19
CA PRO A 169 14.16 13.95 12.97
C PRO A 169 12.66 13.72 12.76
N ASP A 170 12.26 13.39 11.53
CA ASP A 170 10.87 13.14 11.13
C ASP A 170 10.57 11.66 10.98
N PHE A 171 11.21 10.81 11.80
CA PHE A 171 11.04 9.37 11.72
C PHE A 171 9.58 8.97 11.84
N ALA A 172 9.05 8.46 10.73
CA ALA A 172 7.65 8.07 10.61
C ALA A 172 7.41 6.56 10.89
N GLY A 173 8.41 5.88 11.44
CA GLY A 173 8.42 4.44 11.64
C GLY A 173 9.07 3.69 10.48
N ASN A 174 9.63 2.52 10.79
CA ASN A 174 10.38 1.70 9.84
C ASN A 174 9.60 0.45 9.41
N TYR A 175 8.86 -0.17 10.34
CA TYR A 175 8.19 -1.45 10.13
C TYR A 175 7.11 -1.70 11.18
N GLY A 176 6.10 -2.47 10.78
CA GLY A 176 5.10 -3.01 11.69
C GLY A 176 3.84 -2.17 11.79
N LYS A 177 3.07 -2.42 12.84
CA LYS A 177 1.76 -1.80 13.10
C LYS A 177 1.84 -0.87 14.30
N GLU A 178 1.39 0.37 14.10
CA GLU A 178 1.23 1.37 15.15
C GLU A 178 -0.19 1.94 15.10
N THR A 179 -0.78 2.23 16.26
CA THR A 179 -2.11 2.85 16.35
C THR A 179 -2.01 4.17 17.09
N PHE A 180 -2.53 5.22 16.47
CA PHE A 180 -2.55 6.58 16.97
C PHE A 180 -4.00 7.06 17.03
N LYS A 181 -4.58 7.16 18.23
CA LYS A 181 -6.02 7.48 18.39
C LYS A 181 -6.89 6.50 17.58
N HIS A 182 -7.58 6.98 16.53
CA HIS A 182 -8.42 6.19 15.63
C HIS A 182 -7.66 5.67 14.40
N CYS A 183 -6.49 6.23 14.08
CA CYS A 183 -5.72 5.86 12.89
C CYS A 183 -4.71 4.76 13.18
N THR A 184 -4.78 3.67 12.43
CA THR A 184 -3.74 2.63 12.43
C THR A 184 -2.83 2.83 11.24
N LYS A 185 -1.51 2.82 11.46
CA LYS A 185 -0.49 2.80 10.42
C LYS A 185 0.16 1.43 10.35
N ILE A 186 0.32 0.87 9.16
CA ILE A 186 1.04 -0.38 8.93
C ILE A 186 2.10 -0.14 7.87
N ILE A 187 3.34 -0.48 8.20
CA ILE A 187 4.49 -0.38 7.30
C ILE A 187 4.99 -1.79 7.02
N SER A 188 4.97 -2.20 5.76
CA SER A 188 5.44 -3.52 5.35
C SER A 188 6.89 -3.46 4.85
N SER A 189 7.63 -4.52 5.15
CA SER A 189 8.98 -4.74 4.62
C SER A 189 9.00 -5.18 3.14
N GLY A 190 7.85 -5.59 2.61
CA GLY A 190 7.68 -5.97 1.20
C GLY A 190 8.02 -7.42 0.87
N LEU A 191 7.63 -7.82 -0.35
CA LEU A 191 7.82 -9.19 -0.88
C LEU A 191 9.27 -9.48 -1.28
N VAL A 192 10.02 -8.44 -1.68
CA VAL A 192 11.41 -8.56 -2.16
C VAL A 192 12.26 -7.44 -1.58
N GLY A 193 13.58 -7.60 -1.66
CA GLY A 193 14.54 -6.56 -1.30
C GLY A 193 14.63 -5.45 -2.35
N TRP A 194 15.40 -4.41 -2.03
CA TRP A 194 15.77 -3.32 -2.91
C TRP A 194 17.26 -3.38 -3.25
N GLY A 195 17.58 -3.08 -4.51
CA GLY A 195 18.98 -2.95 -4.98
C GLY A 195 19.72 -4.28 -5.03
N PHE A 196 20.18 -4.76 -3.90
CA PHE A 196 20.90 -6.02 -3.79
C PHE A 196 19.98 -7.16 -3.36
N PRO A 197 20.18 -8.39 -3.89
CA PRO A 197 19.35 -9.56 -3.53
C PRO A 197 19.77 -10.15 -2.18
N ILE A 198 20.16 -9.29 -1.23
CA ILE A 198 20.60 -9.66 0.12
C ILE A 198 19.70 -8.95 1.12
N ARG A 199 19.20 -9.73 2.08
CA ARG A 199 18.45 -9.23 3.22
C ARG A 199 19.03 -9.87 4.49
N THR A 200 19.53 -9.03 5.40
CA THR A 200 20.03 -9.46 6.71
C THR A 200 19.13 -8.97 7.85
N GLU A 201 18.18 -8.08 7.56
CA GLU A 201 17.18 -7.60 8.50
C GLU A 201 15.77 -7.71 7.89
N GLY A 202 14.82 -8.01 8.77
CA GLY A 202 13.42 -8.16 8.40
C GLY A 202 13.15 -9.43 7.58
N ILE A 203 11.91 -9.56 7.16
CA ILE A 203 11.41 -10.70 6.36
C ILE A 203 10.82 -10.21 5.04
N CYS A 204 10.75 -11.10 4.05
CA CYS A 204 9.90 -10.88 2.88
C CYS A 204 8.47 -11.27 3.24
N GLU A 205 7.52 -10.37 3.02
CA GLU A 205 6.13 -10.56 3.44
C GLU A 205 5.13 -9.97 2.45
N TYR A 206 3.94 -10.52 2.45
CA TYR A 206 2.71 -9.82 2.10
C TYR A 206 1.88 -9.64 3.36
N VAL A 207 1.01 -8.64 3.38
CA VAL A 207 0.23 -8.32 4.57
C VAL A 207 -1.25 -8.55 4.31
N VAL A 208 -1.91 -9.31 5.17
CA VAL A 208 -3.36 -9.48 5.17
C VAL A 208 -3.95 -8.54 6.20
N VAL A 209 -4.84 -7.66 5.75
CA VAL A 209 -5.52 -6.69 6.61
C VAL A 209 -6.97 -7.10 6.74
N ASN A 210 -7.39 -7.47 7.95
CA ASN A 210 -8.79 -7.70 8.27
C ASN A 210 -9.36 -6.42 8.89
N VAL A 211 -10.32 -5.81 8.21
CA VAL A 211 -11.04 -4.64 8.70
C VAL A 211 -12.42 -5.09 9.17
N THR A 212 -12.77 -4.79 10.42
CA THR A 212 -14.11 -5.00 10.94
C THR A 212 -14.79 -3.65 11.08
N LEU A 213 -15.93 -3.49 10.41
CA LEU A 213 -16.72 -2.29 10.48
C LEU A 213 -17.81 -2.52 11.53
N ASP A 214 -17.95 -1.60 12.48
CA ASP A 214 -19.08 -1.55 13.39
C ASP A 214 -20.27 -0.91 12.64
N ASN A 215 -21.48 -1.49 12.77
CA ASN A 215 -22.70 -0.97 12.16
C ASN A 215 -23.20 0.26 12.92
#